data_6e786716648513525933c0344acbd3f0
#
_entry.id   6e786716648513525933c0344acbd3f0
#
_cell.length_a   1.000
_cell.length_b   1.000
_cell.length_c   1.000
_cell.angle_alpha   90.00
_cell.angle_beta   90.00
_cell.angle_gamma   90.00
#
_symmetry.space_group_name_H-M   'P 1'
#
loop_
_entity.id
_entity.type
_entity.pdbx_description
1 polymer ?
#
loop_
_entity_poly.entity_id
_entity_poly.type
_entity_poly.pdbx_seq_one_letter_code
_entity_poly.pdbx_strand_id
1 'polypeptide(L)'
;GELEGNDNPMEYYGTYDRPDDDDFEYRDGAYGVQSWWDYGHWITTQGERIPNANPFQQGATEAANYLLAPSERRAADALGEKMGENDQTRYVMVDWQMVTPGSKFGAPTVFYNEEEISQSDFLNRAYPLIQTEQGQQFGQPVTLRTQRYYDSQMIRLYNYHGSAADPDPIVIETEPRTVQTQNGQQVTIDSFDPASDIQTFDTLAEAEAYVDENPGAQLGGIGANPTERVDALQHYRLVKTSESDALNQRGYQSDLFSTLRGTGLSVDQLLETNPDWVKTFERVPGATVEGTNAAPGEEVSATVEMEIADSGETFTYTQYATADDEGNFEMTLPYSTTGYDEFGPENGYTNTSVQATGQYTFTTSDDPATTQADVDEAQVVGVDDSAVTVDLSEATTEG
;
A
#
# COMPACT_ATOMS: atom_id res chain seq x y z
N GLY A 1 -1.13 35.80 -0.79
CA GLY A 1 -0.15 36.02 -1.80
C GLY A 1 -0.26 34.95 -2.83
N GLU A 2 -0.14 35.30 -4.11
CA GLU A 2 -0.07 34.30 -5.18
C GLU A 2 1.20 33.51 -4.94
N LEU A 3 1.05 32.20 -4.85
CA LEU A 3 2.14 31.26 -4.70
C LEU A 3 2.82 31.16 -6.06
N GLU A 4 3.98 31.80 -6.20
CA GLU A 4 4.76 31.65 -7.41
C GLU A 4 5.31 30.21 -7.49
N GLY A 5 4.90 29.51 -8.54
CA GLY A 5 5.55 28.30 -9.00
C GLY A 5 5.13 27.02 -8.34
N ASN A 6 4.30 27.01 -7.35
CA ASN A 6 3.69 25.81 -6.95
C ASN A 6 2.27 25.90 -7.30
N ASP A 7 2.04 25.32 -8.37
CA ASP A 7 0.95 24.55 -8.37
C ASP A 7 -0.12 25.03 -7.51
N ASN A 8 -0.44 26.27 -7.71
CA ASN A 8 -1.58 26.86 -7.08
C ASN A 8 -2.77 25.99 -7.40
N PRO A 9 -3.33 25.27 -6.44
CA PRO A 9 -4.45 24.39 -6.71
C PRO A 9 -5.55 25.22 -7.34
N MET A 10 -6.23 24.64 -8.30
CA MET A 10 -7.45 25.23 -8.80
C MET A 10 -8.35 25.57 -7.63
N GLU A 11 -8.77 26.83 -7.52
CA GLU A 11 -9.60 27.29 -6.40
C GLU A 11 -10.90 26.47 -6.33
N TYR A 12 -11.53 26.26 -7.48
CA TYR A 12 -12.76 25.50 -7.57
C TYR A 12 -13.01 24.99 -9.00
N TYR A 13 -13.27 23.70 -9.16
CA TYR A 13 -13.51 23.07 -10.46
C TYR A 13 -14.70 23.68 -11.22
N GLY A 14 -15.77 24.00 -10.53
CA GLY A 14 -16.97 24.59 -11.12
C GLY A 14 -16.82 26.00 -11.66
N THR A 15 -15.72 26.68 -11.38
CA THR A 15 -15.41 28.03 -11.91
C THR A 15 -14.56 27.98 -13.16
N TYR A 16 -14.17 26.79 -13.62
CA TYR A 16 -13.42 26.64 -14.85
C TYR A 16 -14.31 26.85 -16.05
N ASP A 17 -13.95 27.83 -16.89
CA ASP A 17 -14.63 28.10 -18.15
C ASP A 17 -14.27 27.00 -19.15
N ARG A 18 -15.29 26.24 -19.56
CA ARG A 18 -15.11 25.16 -20.54
C ARG A 18 -14.71 25.77 -21.89
N PRO A 19 -13.59 25.30 -22.51
CA PRO A 19 -13.18 25.73 -23.84
C PRO A 19 -14.23 25.31 -24.90
N ASP A 20 -14.36 26.12 -25.96
CA ASP A 20 -15.32 25.87 -27.06
C ASP A 20 -15.01 24.60 -27.87
N ASP A 21 -13.76 24.12 -27.84
CA ASP A 21 -13.26 22.95 -28.56
C ASP A 21 -13.30 21.65 -27.74
N ASP A 22 -13.80 21.71 -26.50
CA ASP A 22 -13.78 20.63 -25.55
C ASP A 22 -12.36 20.12 -25.16
N ASP A 23 -11.32 20.88 -25.50
CA ASP A 23 -9.96 20.62 -25.05
C ASP A 23 -9.76 21.30 -23.68
N PHE A 24 -9.72 20.47 -22.63
CA PHE A 24 -9.60 20.95 -21.26
C PHE A 24 -8.13 21.17 -20.92
N GLU A 25 -7.68 22.42 -21.06
CA GLU A 25 -6.43 22.84 -20.47
C GLU A 25 -6.71 23.30 -19.03
N TYR A 26 -6.12 22.61 -18.05
CA TYR A 26 -6.13 23.11 -16.69
C TYR A 26 -5.23 24.34 -16.57
N ARG A 27 -5.53 25.17 -15.57
CA ARG A 27 -4.68 26.32 -15.25
C ARG A 27 -3.29 25.83 -14.84
N ASP A 28 -2.27 26.64 -15.12
CA ASP A 28 -0.92 26.37 -14.61
C ASP A 28 -0.98 26.11 -13.10
N GLY A 29 -0.38 25.01 -12.65
CA GLY A 29 -0.39 24.59 -11.27
C GLY A 29 -1.64 23.84 -10.79
N ALA A 30 -2.63 23.62 -11.64
CA ALA A 30 -3.75 22.74 -11.31
C ALA A 30 -3.29 21.27 -11.32
N TYR A 31 -3.84 20.47 -10.42
CA TYR A 31 -3.51 19.06 -10.30
C TYR A 31 -4.75 18.19 -10.09
N GLY A 32 -4.63 16.92 -10.46
CA GLY A 32 -5.65 15.91 -10.27
C GLY A 32 -5.52 15.17 -8.93
N VAL A 33 -6.66 14.61 -8.53
CA VAL A 33 -6.74 13.66 -7.40
C VAL A 33 -7.20 12.31 -7.94
N GLN A 34 -6.34 11.30 -7.80
CA GLN A 34 -6.64 9.93 -8.20
C GLN A 34 -7.44 9.22 -7.11
N SER A 35 -8.56 8.63 -7.50
CA SER A 35 -9.36 7.72 -6.68
C SER A 35 -10.25 6.87 -7.59
N TRP A 36 -11.11 6.03 -7.03
CA TRP A 36 -12.12 5.34 -7.81
C TRP A 36 -13.19 6.32 -8.33
N TRP A 37 -13.71 6.11 -9.52
CA TRP A 37 -14.58 7.04 -10.23
C TRP A 37 -15.84 7.49 -9.46
N ASP A 38 -16.37 6.66 -8.60
CA ASP A 38 -17.57 6.99 -7.82
C ASP A 38 -17.32 8.03 -6.70
N TYR A 39 -16.05 8.26 -6.34
CA TYR A 39 -15.65 9.33 -5.41
C TYR A 39 -15.42 10.68 -6.06
N GLY A 40 -15.35 10.76 -7.39
CA GLY A 40 -15.08 12.01 -8.12
C GLY A 40 -16.02 13.15 -7.75
N HIS A 41 -17.31 12.85 -7.51
CA HIS A 41 -18.27 13.87 -7.07
C HIS A 41 -17.90 14.47 -5.70
N TRP A 42 -17.42 13.66 -4.75
CA TRP A 42 -17.01 14.15 -3.44
C TRP A 42 -15.71 14.94 -3.52
N ILE A 43 -14.76 14.51 -4.36
CA ILE A 43 -13.52 15.24 -4.63
C ILE A 43 -13.82 16.63 -5.19
N THR A 44 -14.76 16.73 -6.13
CA THR A 44 -15.16 18.02 -6.71
C THR A 44 -15.94 18.88 -5.72
N THR A 45 -16.99 18.34 -5.08
CA THR A 45 -17.95 19.17 -4.33
C THR A 45 -17.57 19.46 -2.90
N GLN A 46 -16.75 18.60 -2.29
CA GLN A 46 -16.29 18.76 -0.91
C GLN A 46 -14.79 19.06 -0.82
N GLY A 47 -14.00 18.40 -1.65
CA GLY A 47 -12.56 18.63 -1.72
C GLY A 47 -12.20 19.88 -2.53
N GLU A 48 -13.11 20.37 -3.38
CA GLU A 48 -12.88 21.48 -4.30
C GLU A 48 -11.63 21.24 -5.16
N ARG A 49 -11.46 19.99 -5.64
CA ARG A 49 -10.30 19.54 -6.43
C ARG A 49 -10.77 18.81 -7.69
N ILE A 50 -9.85 18.61 -8.62
CA ILE A 50 -10.09 17.94 -9.90
C ILE A 50 -9.95 16.44 -9.69
N PRO A 51 -11.00 15.63 -9.86
CA PRO A 51 -10.85 14.17 -9.85
C PRO A 51 -10.36 13.67 -11.20
N ASN A 52 -9.41 12.72 -11.21
CA ASN A 52 -8.97 12.06 -12.45
C ASN A 52 -10.07 11.16 -13.04
N ALA A 53 -10.97 10.66 -12.20
CA ALA A 53 -12.11 9.85 -12.62
C ALA A 53 -13.41 10.39 -11.99
N ASN A 54 -14.47 10.45 -12.80
CA ASN A 54 -15.73 11.11 -12.46
C ASN A 54 -16.90 10.11 -12.40
N PRO A 55 -18.01 10.45 -11.73
CA PRO A 55 -19.29 9.77 -11.89
C PRO A 55 -19.67 9.59 -13.37
N PHE A 56 -20.45 8.56 -13.64
CA PHE A 56 -20.75 8.07 -14.99
C PHE A 56 -19.58 7.34 -15.68
N GLN A 57 -18.60 6.85 -14.89
CA GLN A 57 -17.49 5.99 -15.33
C GLN A 57 -16.50 6.71 -16.27
N GLN A 58 -16.45 8.01 -16.26
CA GLN A 58 -15.40 8.74 -16.96
C GLN A 58 -14.06 8.50 -16.25
N GLY A 59 -13.03 8.08 -16.98
CA GLY A 59 -11.72 7.74 -16.41
C GLY A 59 -11.72 6.46 -15.58
N ALA A 60 -12.79 5.62 -15.65
CA ALA A 60 -12.88 4.40 -14.83
C ALA A 60 -11.84 3.33 -15.22
N THR A 61 -11.46 3.27 -16.48
CA THR A 61 -10.43 2.34 -16.96
C THR A 61 -9.05 2.74 -16.48
N GLU A 62 -8.70 4.02 -16.63
CA GLU A 62 -7.44 4.58 -16.17
C GLU A 62 -7.32 4.44 -14.63
N ALA A 63 -8.41 4.74 -13.91
CA ALA A 63 -8.46 4.54 -12.46
C ALA A 63 -8.32 3.06 -12.06
N ALA A 64 -8.93 2.13 -12.80
CA ALA A 64 -8.79 0.70 -12.55
C ALA A 64 -7.35 0.21 -12.80
N ASN A 65 -6.77 0.63 -13.94
CA ASN A 65 -5.38 0.29 -14.28
C ASN A 65 -4.39 0.82 -13.24
N TYR A 66 -4.61 2.04 -12.75
CA TYR A 66 -3.82 2.62 -11.66
C TYR A 66 -3.97 1.83 -10.34
N LEU A 67 -5.20 1.62 -9.88
CA LEU A 67 -5.49 1.05 -8.56
C LEU A 67 -5.06 -0.42 -8.44
N LEU A 68 -5.11 -1.16 -9.54
CA LEU A 68 -4.70 -2.57 -9.62
C LEU A 68 -3.28 -2.77 -10.18
N ALA A 69 -2.56 -1.69 -10.46
CA ALA A 69 -1.19 -1.77 -10.97
C ALA A 69 -0.29 -2.60 -10.04
N PRO A 70 0.44 -3.59 -10.55
CA PRO A 70 1.31 -4.46 -9.75
C PRO A 70 2.68 -3.82 -9.43
N SER A 71 2.93 -2.62 -9.90
CA SER A 71 4.15 -1.86 -9.62
C SER A 71 3.89 -0.37 -9.76
N GLU A 72 4.72 0.43 -9.09
CA GLU A 72 4.64 1.90 -9.14
C GLU A 72 4.81 2.44 -10.56
N ARG A 73 5.69 1.83 -11.36
CA ARG A 73 5.86 2.17 -12.77
C ARG A 73 4.57 1.99 -13.56
N ARG A 74 3.88 0.85 -13.39
CA ARG A 74 2.61 0.59 -14.07
C ARG A 74 1.51 1.55 -13.62
N ALA A 75 1.52 1.95 -12.35
CA ALA A 75 0.60 2.95 -11.84
C ALA A 75 0.86 4.32 -12.51
N ALA A 76 2.11 4.75 -12.63
CA ALA A 76 2.46 5.98 -13.33
C ALA A 76 2.08 5.92 -14.84
N ASP A 77 2.38 4.82 -15.51
CA ASP A 77 2.01 4.59 -16.92
C ASP A 77 0.48 4.72 -17.13
N ALA A 78 -0.32 4.19 -16.19
CA ALA A 78 -1.78 4.28 -16.25
C ALA A 78 -2.32 5.71 -16.15
N LEU A 79 -1.59 6.62 -15.51
CA LEU A 79 -1.88 8.05 -15.47
C LEU A 79 -1.32 8.82 -16.68
N GLY A 80 -0.53 8.18 -17.52
CA GLY A 80 0.22 8.84 -18.60
C GLY A 80 1.39 9.70 -18.11
N GLU A 81 1.87 9.44 -16.91
CA GLU A 81 2.93 10.17 -16.22
C GLU A 81 4.15 9.27 -15.98
N LYS A 82 5.27 9.85 -15.58
CA LYS A 82 6.44 9.07 -15.12
C LYS A 82 6.47 8.95 -13.60
N MET A 83 7.23 7.98 -13.12
CA MET A 83 7.52 7.87 -11.70
C MET A 83 8.20 9.16 -11.20
N GLY A 84 7.80 9.63 -10.03
CA GLY A 84 8.30 10.86 -9.45
C GLY A 84 7.72 12.16 -10.02
N GLU A 85 6.99 12.13 -11.15
CA GLU A 85 6.23 13.29 -11.64
C GLU A 85 4.92 13.43 -10.86
N ASN A 86 4.54 14.65 -10.49
CA ASN A 86 3.33 14.97 -9.75
C ASN A 86 2.60 16.22 -10.27
N ASP A 87 2.96 16.65 -11.45
CA ASP A 87 2.47 17.89 -12.08
C ASP A 87 1.03 17.77 -12.60
N GLN A 88 0.57 16.58 -12.94
CA GLN A 88 -0.81 16.32 -13.36
C GLN A 88 -1.63 15.68 -12.26
N THR A 89 -1.12 14.61 -11.63
CA THR A 89 -1.77 13.93 -10.50
C THR A 89 -0.92 14.06 -9.26
N ARG A 90 -1.36 14.87 -8.31
CA ARG A 90 -0.60 15.12 -7.08
C ARG A 90 -1.05 14.25 -5.91
N TYR A 91 -2.34 14.00 -5.77
CA TYR A 91 -2.86 13.24 -4.63
C TYR A 91 -3.57 11.96 -5.06
N VAL A 92 -3.52 11.00 -4.15
CA VAL A 92 -4.26 9.74 -4.26
C VAL A 92 -5.08 9.54 -2.99
N MET A 93 -6.35 9.19 -3.14
CA MET A 93 -7.24 8.88 -2.03
C MET A 93 -7.76 7.46 -2.15
N VAL A 94 -7.53 6.66 -1.12
CA VAL A 94 -7.99 5.27 -1.04
C VAL A 94 -8.83 5.10 0.22
N ASP A 95 -10.02 4.54 0.08
CA ASP A 95 -10.88 4.20 1.22
C ASP A 95 -10.87 2.70 1.53
N TRP A 96 -11.33 2.34 2.72
CA TRP A 96 -11.37 0.96 3.19
C TRP A 96 -12.22 0.04 2.30
N GLN A 97 -13.25 0.55 1.62
CA GLN A 97 -14.11 -0.28 0.78
C GLN A 97 -13.38 -0.78 -0.46
N MET A 98 -12.47 0.05 -1.00
CA MET A 98 -11.69 -0.30 -2.18
C MET A 98 -10.73 -1.45 -1.93
N VAL A 99 -10.23 -1.58 -0.70
CA VAL A 99 -9.25 -2.60 -0.34
C VAL A 99 -9.87 -3.83 0.34
N THR A 100 -11.12 -3.76 0.79
CA THR A 100 -11.74 -4.87 1.52
C THR A 100 -12.37 -5.88 0.57
N PRO A 101 -11.95 -7.17 0.63
CA PRO A 101 -12.62 -8.26 -0.05
C PRO A 101 -14.11 -8.31 0.29
N GLY A 102 -14.95 -8.53 -0.73
CA GLY A 102 -16.41 -8.55 -0.53
C GLY A 102 -17.09 -7.17 -0.44
N SER A 103 -16.32 -6.08 -0.44
CA SER A 103 -16.80 -4.71 -0.60
C SER A 103 -16.55 -4.22 -2.06
N LYS A 104 -15.82 -3.13 -2.27
CA LYS A 104 -15.58 -2.57 -3.61
C LYS A 104 -14.32 -3.09 -4.31
N PHE A 105 -13.49 -3.93 -3.67
CA PHE A 105 -12.24 -4.41 -4.27
C PHE A 105 -12.45 -4.99 -5.68
N GLY A 106 -13.53 -5.73 -5.91
CA GLY A 106 -13.86 -6.31 -7.21
C GLY A 106 -14.34 -5.31 -8.26
N ALA A 107 -14.63 -4.06 -7.93
CA ALA A 107 -15.17 -3.10 -8.89
C ALA A 107 -14.12 -2.68 -9.95
N PRO A 108 -12.87 -2.34 -9.60
CA PRO A 108 -11.83 -2.04 -10.58
C PRO A 108 -11.54 -3.20 -11.55
N THR A 109 -11.66 -4.46 -11.12
CA THR A 109 -11.35 -5.62 -11.98
C THR A 109 -12.23 -5.70 -13.24
N VAL A 110 -13.41 -5.05 -13.23
CA VAL A 110 -14.32 -5.00 -14.39
C VAL A 110 -13.87 -4.01 -15.46
N PHE A 111 -13.11 -2.99 -15.08
CA PHE A 111 -12.64 -1.91 -15.95
C PHE A 111 -11.18 -2.04 -16.33
N TYR A 112 -10.43 -2.91 -15.65
CA TYR A 112 -9.03 -3.15 -15.92
C TYR A 112 -8.84 -3.74 -17.33
N ASN A 113 -7.89 -3.21 -18.10
CA ASN A 113 -7.69 -3.63 -19.48
C ASN A 113 -6.22 -3.83 -19.90
N GLU A 114 -5.27 -3.75 -18.96
CA GLU A 114 -3.85 -4.01 -19.26
C GLU A 114 -3.57 -5.49 -19.57
N GLU A 115 -4.37 -6.38 -18.98
CA GLU A 115 -4.35 -7.83 -19.21
C GLU A 115 -5.68 -8.46 -18.83
N GLU A 116 -5.89 -9.73 -19.22
CA GLU A 116 -7.08 -10.48 -18.79
C GLU A 116 -6.93 -10.88 -17.33
N ILE A 117 -7.81 -10.38 -16.49
CA ILE A 117 -7.87 -10.71 -15.06
C ILE A 117 -9.29 -11.14 -14.65
N SER A 118 -9.33 -11.88 -13.57
CA SER A 118 -10.55 -12.25 -12.86
C SER A 118 -10.37 -11.99 -11.36
N GLN A 119 -11.44 -11.97 -10.62
CA GLN A 119 -11.37 -11.81 -9.16
C GLN A 119 -10.57 -12.94 -8.49
N SER A 120 -10.53 -14.14 -9.07
CA SER A 120 -9.77 -15.28 -8.56
C SER A 120 -8.24 -15.13 -8.70
N ASP A 121 -7.76 -14.18 -9.51
CA ASP A 121 -6.34 -13.86 -9.58
C ASP A 121 -5.86 -13.09 -8.35
N PHE A 122 -6.79 -12.51 -7.59
CA PHE A 122 -6.53 -11.75 -6.37
C PHE A 122 -6.99 -12.46 -5.10
N LEU A 123 -8.14 -13.15 -5.16
CA LEU A 123 -8.85 -13.64 -3.98
C LEU A 123 -9.34 -15.07 -4.19
N ASN A 124 -9.02 -15.94 -3.24
CA ASN A 124 -9.54 -17.30 -3.15
C ASN A 124 -10.38 -17.47 -1.87
N ARG A 125 -11.15 -18.54 -1.78
CA ARG A 125 -11.98 -18.84 -0.61
C ARG A 125 -11.63 -20.21 -0.06
N ALA A 126 -11.26 -20.25 1.22
CA ALA A 126 -11.07 -21.49 1.95
C ALA A 126 -12.10 -21.64 3.08
N TYR A 127 -12.56 -22.85 3.33
CA TYR A 127 -13.62 -23.14 4.29
C TYR A 127 -13.04 -23.82 5.53
N PRO A 128 -13.09 -23.17 6.71
CA PRO A 128 -12.64 -23.79 7.95
C PRO A 128 -13.57 -24.95 8.32
N LEU A 129 -12.98 -26.04 8.79
CA LEU A 129 -13.70 -27.20 9.31
C LEU A 129 -13.94 -27.02 10.81
N ILE A 130 -15.17 -26.82 11.20
CA ILE A 130 -15.56 -26.55 12.58
C ILE A 130 -16.16 -27.83 13.19
N GLN A 131 -15.64 -28.25 14.34
CA GLN A 131 -16.20 -29.36 15.11
C GLN A 131 -17.47 -28.91 15.85
N THR A 132 -18.59 -29.57 15.60
CA THR A 132 -19.87 -29.31 16.27
C THR A 132 -20.36 -30.60 16.97
N GLU A 133 -21.41 -30.49 17.78
CA GLU A 133 -22.09 -31.64 18.38
C GLU A 133 -22.64 -32.63 17.33
N GLN A 134 -22.91 -32.16 16.13
CA GLN A 134 -23.43 -32.95 15.01
C GLN A 134 -22.32 -33.49 14.09
N GLY A 135 -21.06 -33.29 14.46
CA GLY A 135 -19.89 -33.64 13.66
C GLY A 135 -19.20 -32.45 13.03
N GLN A 136 -18.27 -32.73 12.13
CA GLN A 136 -17.51 -31.71 11.42
C GLN A 136 -18.38 -31.01 10.37
N GLN A 137 -18.37 -29.67 10.36
CA GLN A 137 -19.13 -28.83 9.42
C GLN A 137 -18.23 -27.72 8.85
N PHE A 138 -18.55 -27.24 7.67
CA PHE A 138 -17.89 -26.06 7.10
C PHE A 138 -18.36 -24.78 7.79
N GLY A 139 -17.40 -23.95 8.23
CA GLY A 139 -17.64 -22.61 8.72
C GLY A 139 -17.90 -21.60 7.60
N GLN A 140 -17.96 -20.34 7.97
CA GLN A 140 -17.96 -19.24 6.98
C GLN A 140 -16.61 -19.24 6.26
N PRO A 141 -16.59 -19.00 4.93
CA PRO A 141 -15.32 -18.97 4.22
C PRO A 141 -14.44 -17.83 4.69
N VAL A 142 -13.15 -18.12 4.77
CA VAL A 142 -12.07 -17.15 4.92
C VAL A 142 -11.60 -16.75 3.52
N THR A 143 -11.34 -15.47 3.31
CA THR A 143 -10.78 -14.99 2.06
C THR A 143 -9.25 -15.08 2.15
N LEU A 144 -8.68 -15.92 1.29
CA LEU A 144 -7.24 -15.96 1.05
C LEU A 144 -6.89 -14.99 -0.07
N ARG A 145 -5.79 -14.31 0.08
CA ARG A 145 -5.30 -13.29 -0.85
C ARG A 145 -4.05 -13.82 -1.55
N THR A 146 -3.94 -13.56 -2.83
CA THR A 146 -2.73 -13.87 -3.61
C THR A 146 -1.72 -12.73 -3.50
N GLN A 147 -0.47 -12.95 -3.91
CA GLN A 147 0.52 -11.87 -3.97
C GLN A 147 0.05 -10.71 -4.86
N ARG A 148 -0.66 -11.01 -5.95
CA ARG A 148 -1.23 -9.98 -6.83
C ARG A 148 -2.19 -9.02 -6.12
N TYR A 149 -2.93 -9.48 -5.11
CA TYR A 149 -3.75 -8.59 -4.28
C TYR A 149 -2.86 -7.60 -3.53
N TYR A 150 -1.79 -8.10 -2.89
CA TYR A 150 -0.90 -7.27 -2.08
C TYR A 150 -0.06 -6.30 -2.93
N ASP A 151 0.35 -6.71 -4.13
CA ASP A 151 1.09 -5.87 -5.06
C ASP A 151 0.23 -4.75 -5.68
N SER A 152 -1.10 -4.84 -5.61
CA SER A 152 -1.98 -3.80 -6.15
C SER A 152 -1.67 -2.45 -5.53
N GLN A 153 -1.56 -1.40 -6.34
CA GLN A 153 -1.22 -0.04 -5.90
C GLN A 153 -2.11 0.44 -4.74
N MET A 154 -3.42 0.20 -4.79
CA MET A 154 -4.33 0.61 -3.73
C MET A 154 -4.09 -0.14 -2.41
N ILE A 155 -3.64 -1.41 -2.46
CA ILE A 155 -3.32 -2.20 -1.27
C ILE A 155 -2.00 -1.73 -0.66
N ARG A 156 -0.98 -1.50 -1.47
CA ARG A 156 0.32 -0.97 -1.02
C ARG A 156 0.16 0.38 -0.33
N LEU A 157 -0.68 1.25 -0.88
CA LEU A 157 -1.02 2.53 -0.26
C LEU A 157 -1.77 2.32 1.06
N TYR A 158 -2.89 1.61 1.05
CA TYR A 158 -3.81 1.57 2.18
C TYR A 158 -3.32 0.71 3.35
N ASN A 159 -2.84 -0.54 3.07
CA ASN A 159 -2.44 -1.47 4.13
C ASN A 159 -1.07 -1.13 4.72
N TYR A 160 -0.14 -0.66 3.89
CA TYR A 160 1.28 -0.52 4.28
C TYR A 160 1.77 0.94 4.28
N HIS A 161 0.91 1.91 3.97
CA HIS A 161 1.29 3.33 3.84
C HIS A 161 2.46 3.57 2.85
N GLY A 162 2.59 2.70 1.86
CA GLY A 162 3.68 2.72 0.91
C GLY A 162 4.98 2.07 1.39
N SER A 163 5.04 1.58 2.62
CA SER A 163 6.17 0.80 3.14
C SER A 163 6.31 -0.54 2.42
N ALA A 164 7.52 -1.07 2.38
CA ALA A 164 7.71 -2.49 2.14
C ALA A 164 7.08 -3.32 3.28
N ALA A 165 6.62 -4.52 2.96
CA ALA A 165 6.06 -5.45 3.92
C ALA A 165 6.57 -6.87 3.64
N ASP A 166 7.26 -7.44 4.60
CA ASP A 166 7.68 -8.84 4.56
C ASP A 166 6.54 -9.75 5.05
N PRO A 167 6.47 -10.99 4.58
CA PRO A 167 5.53 -11.97 5.13
C PRO A 167 5.82 -12.26 6.60
N ASP A 168 4.77 -12.34 7.41
CA ASP A 168 4.86 -12.99 8.72
C ASP A 168 5.03 -14.50 8.57
N PRO A 169 5.70 -15.18 9.49
CA PRO A 169 5.91 -16.63 9.44
C PRO A 169 4.63 -17.42 9.81
N ILE A 170 3.52 -17.10 9.14
CA ILE A 170 2.21 -17.73 9.30
C ILE A 170 1.90 -18.52 8.03
N VAL A 171 1.70 -19.83 8.18
CA VAL A 171 1.38 -20.74 7.07
C VAL A 171 -0.05 -21.23 7.21
N ILE A 172 -0.78 -21.27 6.09
CA ILE A 172 -2.05 -21.98 5.98
C ILE A 172 -1.93 -23.10 4.97
N GLU A 173 -2.37 -24.31 5.37
CA GLU A 173 -2.45 -25.47 4.50
C GLU A 173 -3.91 -25.73 4.12
N THR A 174 -4.20 -25.89 2.83
CA THR A 174 -5.55 -26.16 2.35
C THR A 174 -5.61 -27.46 1.59
N GLU A 175 -6.73 -28.17 1.75
CA GLU A 175 -7.03 -29.39 0.99
C GLU A 175 -8.27 -29.21 0.12
N PRO A 176 -8.23 -29.57 -1.17
CA PRO A 176 -9.40 -29.57 -2.02
C PRO A 176 -10.38 -30.68 -1.61
N ARG A 177 -11.65 -30.33 -1.37
CA ARG A 177 -12.72 -31.26 -1.02
C ARG A 177 -13.89 -31.13 -1.97
N THR A 178 -14.36 -32.25 -2.53
CA THR A 178 -15.57 -32.27 -3.34
C THR A 178 -16.80 -32.38 -2.43
N VAL A 179 -17.67 -31.37 -2.53
CA VAL A 179 -18.92 -31.27 -1.78
C VAL A 179 -20.11 -31.27 -2.73
N GLN A 180 -21.25 -31.77 -2.27
CA GLN A 180 -22.48 -31.73 -3.01
C GLN A 180 -23.33 -30.52 -2.58
N THR A 181 -23.64 -29.65 -3.51
CA THR A 181 -24.54 -28.51 -3.26
C THR A 181 -25.98 -28.96 -3.05
N GLN A 182 -26.82 -28.08 -2.51
CA GLN A 182 -28.27 -28.37 -2.34
C GLN A 182 -28.98 -28.74 -3.64
N ASN A 183 -28.47 -28.29 -4.78
CA ASN A 183 -29.02 -28.63 -6.11
C ASN A 183 -28.43 -29.92 -6.67
N GLY A 184 -27.65 -30.67 -5.92
CA GLY A 184 -27.06 -31.95 -6.33
C GLY A 184 -25.80 -31.82 -7.20
N GLN A 185 -25.30 -30.61 -7.46
CA GLN A 185 -24.06 -30.38 -8.19
C GLN A 185 -22.86 -30.69 -7.28
N GLN A 186 -21.81 -31.27 -7.85
CA GLN A 186 -20.53 -31.43 -7.17
C GLN A 186 -19.67 -30.22 -7.48
N VAL A 187 -19.13 -29.60 -6.41
CA VAL A 187 -18.17 -28.52 -6.50
C VAL A 187 -16.96 -28.86 -5.63
N THR A 188 -15.78 -28.49 -6.09
CA THR A 188 -14.55 -28.60 -5.28
C THR A 188 -14.33 -27.27 -4.57
N ILE A 189 -14.08 -27.33 -3.29
CA ILE A 189 -13.75 -26.19 -2.42
C ILE A 189 -12.45 -26.48 -1.68
N ASP A 190 -11.68 -25.48 -1.40
CA ASP A 190 -10.53 -25.58 -0.51
C ASP A 190 -11.01 -25.50 0.93
N SER A 191 -10.47 -26.36 1.78
CA SER A 191 -10.83 -26.43 3.19
C SER A 191 -9.61 -26.66 4.07
N PHE A 192 -9.70 -26.26 5.32
CA PHE A 192 -8.62 -26.40 6.32
C PHE A 192 -9.21 -26.62 7.71
N ASP A 193 -8.45 -27.25 8.59
CA ASP A 193 -8.76 -27.36 10.03
C ASP A 193 -8.00 -26.26 10.77
N PRO A 194 -8.67 -25.25 11.38
CA PRO A 194 -7.98 -24.16 12.07
C PRO A 194 -7.02 -24.59 13.19
N ALA A 195 -7.19 -25.79 13.72
CA ALA A 195 -6.38 -26.28 14.83
C ALA A 195 -5.06 -26.96 14.39
N SER A 196 -4.99 -27.43 13.13
CA SER A 196 -3.82 -28.16 12.62
C SER A 196 -3.18 -27.51 11.40
N ASP A 197 -3.99 -26.83 10.57
CA ASP A 197 -3.59 -26.41 9.23
C ASP A 197 -3.23 -24.91 9.17
N ILE A 198 -3.27 -24.22 10.33
CA ILE A 198 -2.72 -22.87 10.51
C ILE A 198 -1.58 -22.99 11.50
N GLN A 199 -0.38 -22.63 11.06
CA GLN A 199 0.84 -22.75 11.84
C GLN A 199 1.59 -21.40 11.85
N THR A 200 2.16 -21.08 13.01
CA THR A 200 3.06 -19.94 13.17
C THR A 200 4.44 -20.49 13.52
N PHE A 201 5.45 -20.01 12.82
CA PHE A 201 6.86 -20.40 13.02
C PHE A 201 7.61 -19.29 13.75
N ASP A 202 8.78 -19.61 14.29
CA ASP A 202 9.62 -18.63 14.98
C ASP A 202 10.35 -17.72 13.97
N THR A 203 10.62 -18.23 12.76
CA THR A 203 11.31 -17.49 11.70
C THR A 203 10.63 -17.69 10.34
N LEU A 204 10.79 -16.68 9.46
CA LEU A 204 10.32 -16.76 8.07
C LEU A 204 10.97 -17.94 7.33
N ALA A 205 12.27 -18.17 7.50
CA ALA A 205 12.98 -19.27 6.86
C ALA A 205 12.42 -20.65 7.23
N GLU A 206 11.96 -20.84 8.48
CA GLU A 206 11.30 -22.09 8.90
C GLU A 206 9.92 -22.24 8.23
N ALA A 207 9.17 -21.15 8.11
CA ALA A 207 7.88 -21.15 7.44
C ALA A 207 8.01 -21.45 5.93
N GLU A 208 8.99 -20.85 5.26
CA GLU A 208 9.31 -21.09 3.86
C GLU A 208 9.73 -22.54 3.61
N ALA A 209 10.61 -23.09 4.46
CA ALA A 209 11.02 -24.48 4.38
C ALA A 209 9.83 -25.44 4.54
N TYR A 210 8.88 -25.10 5.42
CA TYR A 210 7.66 -25.89 5.57
C TYR A 210 6.78 -25.84 4.30
N VAL A 211 6.61 -24.67 3.70
CA VAL A 211 5.83 -24.49 2.45
C VAL A 211 6.47 -25.29 1.31
N ASP A 212 7.80 -25.29 1.20
CA ASP A 212 8.52 -26.04 0.16
C ASP A 212 8.32 -27.56 0.27
N GLU A 213 8.17 -28.08 1.50
CA GLU A 213 7.99 -29.50 1.75
C GLU A 213 6.50 -29.96 1.69
N ASN A 214 5.53 -29.07 1.81
CA ASN A 214 4.11 -29.38 1.94
C ASN A 214 3.27 -28.78 0.80
N PRO A 215 2.99 -29.54 -0.26
CA PRO A 215 2.09 -29.10 -1.33
C PRO A 215 0.69 -28.80 -0.78
N GLY A 216 0.19 -27.59 -1.02
CA GLY A 216 -1.09 -27.09 -0.48
C GLY A 216 -0.93 -26.11 0.68
N ALA A 217 0.29 -26.02 1.25
CA ALA A 217 0.66 -24.96 2.18
C ALA A 217 1.03 -23.68 1.42
N GLN A 218 0.63 -22.54 1.96
CA GLN A 218 1.07 -21.23 1.50
C GLN A 218 1.51 -20.36 2.68
N LEU A 219 2.50 -19.54 2.47
CA LEU A 219 2.91 -18.51 3.41
C LEU A 219 1.91 -17.34 3.32
N GLY A 220 1.50 -16.78 4.43
CA GLY A 220 0.65 -15.59 4.46
C GLY A 220 -0.67 -15.72 3.68
N GLY A 221 -1.01 -14.66 2.96
CA GLY A 221 -2.26 -14.60 2.19
C GLY A 221 -3.49 -14.34 3.06
N ILE A 222 -3.32 -13.91 4.29
CA ILE A 222 -4.39 -13.70 5.27
C ILE A 222 -4.27 -12.28 5.85
N GLY A 223 -5.37 -11.53 5.85
CA GLY A 223 -5.33 -10.17 6.39
C GLY A 223 -4.38 -9.26 5.60
N ALA A 224 -3.54 -8.53 6.27
CA ALA A 224 -2.48 -7.72 5.67
C ALA A 224 -1.16 -8.49 5.48
N ASN A 225 -1.08 -9.77 5.90
CA ASN A 225 0.11 -10.58 5.76
C ASN A 225 0.27 -11.11 4.32
N PRO A 226 1.25 -10.64 3.52
CA PRO A 226 1.44 -11.04 2.13
C PRO A 226 2.03 -12.46 2.00
N THR A 227 2.07 -13.00 0.78
CA THR A 227 2.67 -14.30 0.50
C THR A 227 4.16 -14.22 0.14
N GLU A 228 4.59 -13.06 -0.33
CA GLU A 228 5.97 -12.68 -0.64
C GLU A 228 6.16 -11.23 -0.21
N ARG A 229 7.41 -10.75 -0.14
CA ARG A 229 7.68 -9.34 0.15
C ARG A 229 6.94 -8.41 -0.83
N VAL A 230 6.28 -7.42 -0.30
CA VAL A 230 5.72 -6.29 -1.06
C VAL A 230 6.75 -5.17 -1.07
N ASP A 231 7.09 -4.68 -2.26
CA ASP A 231 8.07 -3.59 -2.40
C ASP A 231 7.49 -2.26 -1.89
N ALA A 232 8.34 -1.41 -1.34
CA ALA A 232 7.94 -0.05 -0.97
C ALA A 232 7.58 0.82 -2.18
N LEU A 233 6.74 1.82 -1.96
CA LEU A 233 6.48 2.91 -2.90
C LEU A 233 7.51 4.02 -2.68
N GLN A 234 8.21 4.39 -3.74
CA GLN A 234 9.33 5.33 -3.70
C GLN A 234 8.88 6.80 -3.82
N HIS A 235 7.70 7.02 -4.39
CA HIS A 235 7.19 8.34 -4.75
C HIS A 235 5.82 8.65 -4.14
N TYR A 236 5.44 7.94 -3.07
CA TYR A 236 4.17 8.14 -2.38
C TYR A 236 4.37 8.25 -0.88
N ARG A 237 3.83 9.30 -0.28
CA ARG A 237 3.81 9.47 1.17
C ARG A 237 2.40 9.67 1.69
N LEU A 238 2.08 9.07 2.82
CA LEU A 238 0.84 9.36 3.54
C LEU A 238 0.92 10.78 4.09
N VAL A 239 -0.09 11.61 3.80
CA VAL A 239 -0.13 12.98 4.29
C VAL A 239 -1.28 13.23 5.26
N LYS A 240 -2.34 12.41 5.17
CA LYS A 240 -3.49 12.53 6.06
C LYS A 240 -4.31 11.25 6.09
N THR A 241 -4.87 10.96 7.27
CA THR A 241 -5.93 9.96 7.47
C THR A 241 -7.23 10.64 7.89
N SER A 242 -8.36 9.94 7.74
CA SER A 242 -9.64 10.42 8.24
C SER A 242 -9.72 10.24 9.77
N GLU A 243 -10.48 11.11 10.45
CA GLU A 243 -10.76 10.99 11.88
C GLU A 243 -11.59 9.73 12.24
N SER A 244 -12.22 9.12 11.26
CA SER A 244 -13.08 7.95 11.42
C SER A 244 -12.36 6.70 10.95
N ASP A 245 -12.44 5.63 11.73
CA ASP A 245 -11.97 4.30 11.37
C ASP A 245 -13.03 3.45 10.67
N ALA A 246 -12.60 2.39 10.00
CA ALA A 246 -13.47 1.42 9.34
C ALA A 246 -13.83 0.22 10.26
N LEU A 247 -13.24 0.10 11.44
CA LEU A 247 -13.43 -1.06 12.33
C LEU A 247 -14.90 -1.28 12.70
N ASN A 248 -15.70 -0.20 12.78
CA ASN A 248 -17.12 -0.26 13.10
C ASN A 248 -18.03 -0.45 11.87
N GLN A 249 -17.47 -0.54 10.66
CA GLN A 249 -18.24 -0.71 9.44
C GLN A 249 -18.58 -2.18 9.18
N ARG A 250 -19.87 -2.47 8.93
CA ARG A 250 -20.36 -3.86 8.78
C ARG A 250 -19.60 -4.66 7.72
N GLY A 251 -19.25 -4.03 6.59
CA GLY A 251 -18.49 -4.69 5.52
C GLY A 251 -17.11 -5.11 5.98
N TYR A 252 -16.39 -4.19 6.61
CA TYR A 252 -15.06 -4.43 7.17
C TYR A 252 -15.10 -5.48 8.28
N GLN A 253 -16.01 -5.32 9.25
CA GLN A 253 -16.21 -6.28 10.34
C GLN A 253 -16.53 -7.69 9.83
N SER A 254 -17.31 -7.81 8.76
CA SER A 254 -17.69 -9.12 8.22
C SER A 254 -16.48 -9.90 7.71
N ASP A 255 -15.56 -9.25 7.00
CA ASP A 255 -14.32 -9.86 6.51
C ASP A 255 -13.37 -10.18 7.67
N LEU A 256 -13.11 -9.20 8.52
CA LEU A 256 -12.23 -9.35 9.69
C LEU A 256 -12.73 -10.45 10.64
N PHE A 257 -14.01 -10.45 11.02
CA PHE A 257 -14.55 -11.45 11.95
C PHE A 257 -14.65 -12.84 11.35
N SER A 258 -14.89 -12.98 10.04
CA SER A 258 -14.85 -14.29 9.39
C SER A 258 -13.44 -14.87 9.42
N THR A 259 -12.43 -14.03 9.19
CA THR A 259 -11.02 -14.41 9.26
C THR A 259 -10.61 -14.77 10.70
N LEU A 260 -10.85 -13.90 11.67
CA LEU A 260 -10.55 -14.17 13.10
C LEU A 260 -11.16 -15.50 13.59
N ARG A 261 -12.46 -15.74 13.28
CA ARG A 261 -13.15 -16.95 13.69
C ARG A 261 -12.72 -18.19 12.92
N GLY A 262 -12.38 -18.01 11.65
CA GLY A 262 -12.00 -19.10 10.77
C GLY A 262 -10.56 -19.54 10.99
N THR A 263 -9.67 -18.66 11.41
CA THR A 263 -8.23 -18.93 11.55
C THR A 263 -7.77 -19.03 13.01
N GLY A 264 -8.44 -18.35 13.93
CA GLY A 264 -7.99 -18.23 15.31
C GLY A 264 -6.85 -17.22 15.51
N LEU A 265 -6.43 -16.50 14.46
CA LEU A 265 -5.41 -15.45 14.54
C LEU A 265 -5.94 -14.24 15.33
N SER A 266 -5.04 -13.42 15.84
CA SER A 266 -5.36 -12.16 16.52
C SER A 266 -5.56 -11.00 15.53
N VAL A 267 -6.12 -9.88 16.00
CA VAL A 267 -6.26 -8.68 15.18
C VAL A 267 -4.90 -8.16 14.73
N ASP A 268 -3.91 -8.14 15.63
CA ASP A 268 -2.56 -7.64 15.34
C ASP A 268 -1.83 -8.47 14.28
N GLN A 269 -2.17 -9.76 14.15
CA GLN A 269 -1.65 -10.64 13.09
C GLN A 269 -2.37 -10.45 11.73
N LEU A 270 -3.47 -9.71 11.70
CA LEU A 270 -4.27 -9.50 10.49
C LEU A 270 -4.21 -8.08 9.96
N LEU A 271 -3.75 -7.12 10.73
CA LEU A 271 -3.70 -5.70 10.38
C LEU A 271 -2.29 -5.16 10.60
N GLU A 272 -1.71 -4.56 9.57
CA GLU A 272 -0.45 -3.82 9.65
C GLU A 272 -0.66 -2.40 10.21
N THR A 273 -1.72 -1.75 9.78
CA THR A 273 -2.01 -0.37 10.14
C THR A 273 -3.46 -0.19 10.49
N ASN A 274 -3.78 0.91 11.18
CA ASN A 274 -5.17 1.22 11.50
C ASN A 274 -6.00 1.37 10.21
N PRO A 275 -7.17 0.74 10.13
CA PRO A 275 -8.05 0.84 8.98
C PRO A 275 -8.88 2.13 9.02
N ASP A 276 -8.26 3.28 8.79
CA ASP A 276 -8.94 4.55 8.65
C ASP A 276 -9.98 4.52 7.53
N TRP A 277 -11.00 5.38 7.61
CA TRP A 277 -12.01 5.43 6.55
C TRP A 277 -11.42 5.78 5.20
N VAL A 278 -10.57 6.82 5.14
CA VAL A 278 -9.84 7.26 3.94
C VAL A 278 -8.42 7.59 4.32
N LYS A 279 -7.48 7.17 3.49
CA LYS A 279 -6.06 7.56 3.53
C LYS A 279 -5.73 8.38 2.30
N THR A 280 -5.07 9.52 2.50
CA THR A 280 -4.67 10.45 1.45
C THR A 280 -3.16 10.47 1.33
N PHE A 281 -2.69 10.25 0.12
CA PHE A 281 -1.26 10.21 -0.23
C PHE A 281 -0.93 11.35 -1.17
N GLU A 282 0.25 11.91 -1.02
CA GLU A 282 0.87 12.81 -1.98
C GLU A 282 1.89 12.04 -2.82
N ARG A 283 1.92 12.32 -4.10
CA ARG A 283 3.00 11.89 -4.99
C ARG A 283 4.12 12.93 -4.92
N VAL A 284 5.34 12.46 -4.73
CA VAL A 284 6.52 13.30 -4.57
C VAL A 284 7.66 12.80 -5.47
N PRO A 285 8.59 13.67 -5.89
CA PRO A 285 9.83 13.23 -6.54
C PRO A 285 10.62 12.24 -5.69
N GLY A 286 10.58 12.40 -4.37
CA GLY A 286 11.36 11.61 -3.42
C GLY A 286 12.83 12.03 -3.36
N ALA A 287 13.45 11.86 -2.21
CA ALA A 287 14.86 12.15 -2.01
C ALA A 287 15.72 10.99 -2.50
N THR A 288 16.71 11.26 -3.33
CA THR A 288 17.72 10.27 -3.74
C THR A 288 18.71 10.05 -2.60
N VAL A 289 18.96 8.79 -2.26
CA VAL A 289 20.01 8.36 -1.33
C VAL A 289 21.09 7.62 -2.10
N GLU A 290 22.33 8.04 -1.93
CA GLU A 290 23.52 7.36 -2.46
C GLU A 290 24.32 6.80 -1.28
N GLY A 291 24.40 5.47 -1.20
CA GLY A 291 25.10 4.76 -0.13
C GLY A 291 26.38 4.07 -0.62
N THR A 292 27.31 3.87 0.30
CA THR A 292 28.61 3.24 0.02
C THR A 292 29.03 2.30 1.15
N ASN A 293 29.99 1.41 0.83
CA ASN A 293 30.63 0.50 1.78
C ASN A 293 29.71 -0.61 2.36
N ALA A 294 28.62 -0.98 1.65
CA ALA A 294 27.96 -2.26 1.86
C ALA A 294 28.80 -3.43 1.30
N ALA A 295 28.56 -4.64 1.71
CA ALA A 295 29.14 -5.78 1.01
C ALA A 295 28.50 -5.97 -0.38
N PRO A 296 29.26 -6.41 -1.40
CA PRO A 296 28.70 -6.64 -2.72
C PRO A 296 27.52 -7.63 -2.72
N GLY A 297 26.38 -7.20 -3.27
CA GLY A 297 25.15 -7.98 -3.32
C GLY A 297 24.37 -8.02 -2.01
N GLU A 298 24.82 -7.32 -0.98
CA GLU A 298 24.12 -7.24 0.30
C GLU A 298 22.87 -6.36 0.19
N GLU A 299 21.82 -6.76 0.89
CA GLU A 299 20.61 -5.95 1.01
C GLU A 299 20.76 -4.93 2.13
N VAL A 300 20.40 -3.69 1.83
CA VAL A 300 20.37 -2.57 2.77
C VAL A 300 18.93 -2.12 2.94
N SER A 301 18.47 -2.04 4.18
CA SER A 301 17.18 -1.45 4.54
C SER A 301 17.35 -0.03 5.04
N ALA A 302 16.43 0.85 4.67
CA ALA A 302 16.25 2.19 5.25
C ALA A 302 14.91 2.23 5.97
N THR A 303 14.90 2.49 7.27
CA THR A 303 13.69 2.53 8.10
C THR A 303 13.53 3.86 8.80
N VAL A 304 12.29 4.35 8.88
CA VAL A 304 11.92 5.53 9.67
C VAL A 304 10.57 5.33 10.33
N GLU A 305 10.45 5.72 11.59
CA GLU A 305 9.17 5.75 12.29
C GLU A 305 8.45 7.07 11.98
N MET A 306 7.18 6.95 11.56
CA MET A 306 6.30 8.06 11.22
C MET A 306 5.17 8.14 12.25
N GLU A 307 4.82 9.36 12.67
CA GLU A 307 3.67 9.64 13.54
C GLU A 307 2.57 10.37 12.75
N ILE A 308 1.34 9.91 12.90
CA ILE A 308 0.12 10.57 12.41
C ILE A 308 -0.35 11.51 13.51
N ALA A 309 -0.06 12.81 13.39
CA ALA A 309 -0.31 13.78 14.46
C ALA A 309 -1.77 13.87 14.91
N ASP A 310 -2.73 13.61 14.02
CA ASP A 310 -4.17 13.70 14.33
C ASP A 310 -4.64 12.54 15.26
N SER A 311 -4.03 11.36 15.19
CA SER A 311 -4.38 10.19 16.00
C SER A 311 -3.32 9.84 17.05
N GLY A 312 -2.08 10.26 16.86
CA GLY A 312 -0.93 9.84 17.66
C GLY A 312 -0.50 8.40 17.39
N GLU A 313 -0.98 7.81 16.32
CA GLU A 313 -0.57 6.48 15.86
C GLU A 313 0.75 6.55 15.10
N THR A 314 1.56 5.50 15.21
CA THR A 314 2.82 5.39 14.48
C THR A 314 2.81 4.20 13.52
N PHE A 315 3.62 4.31 12.47
CA PHE A 315 3.95 3.21 11.58
C PHE A 315 5.41 3.33 11.14
N THR A 316 6.00 2.24 10.71
CA THR A 316 7.35 2.24 10.16
C THR A 316 7.29 2.21 8.64
N TYR A 317 7.97 3.16 7.98
CA TYR A 317 8.26 3.07 6.56
C TYR A 317 9.61 2.38 6.37
N THR A 318 9.64 1.36 5.54
CA THR A 318 10.84 0.57 5.20
C THR A 318 11.03 0.54 3.69
N GLN A 319 12.25 0.77 3.23
CA GLN A 319 12.69 0.62 1.84
C GLN A 319 13.91 -0.27 1.79
N TYR A 320 14.06 -1.06 0.72
CA TYR A 320 15.20 -1.94 0.49
C TYR A 320 15.94 -1.57 -0.79
N ALA A 321 17.27 -1.74 -0.78
CA ALA A 321 18.10 -1.70 -1.96
C ALA A 321 19.18 -2.78 -1.89
N THR A 322 19.67 -3.24 -3.03
CA THR A 322 20.77 -4.19 -3.11
C THR A 322 22.04 -3.46 -3.54
N ALA A 323 23.13 -3.67 -2.83
CA ALA A 323 24.42 -3.10 -3.16
C ALA A 323 24.99 -3.71 -4.44
N ASP A 324 25.66 -2.91 -5.26
CA ASP A 324 26.36 -3.33 -6.46
C ASP A 324 27.68 -4.07 -6.15
N ASP A 325 28.42 -4.48 -7.20
CA ASP A 325 29.70 -5.17 -7.06
C ASP A 325 30.79 -4.31 -6.38
N GLU A 326 30.63 -2.99 -6.37
CA GLU A 326 31.51 -2.02 -5.72
C GLU A 326 31.06 -1.66 -4.29
N GLY A 327 29.92 -2.17 -3.83
CA GLY A 327 29.32 -1.91 -2.52
C GLY A 327 28.56 -0.58 -2.43
N ASN A 328 28.14 -0.04 -3.58
CA ASN A 328 27.27 1.13 -3.60
C ASN A 328 25.81 0.70 -3.72
N PHE A 329 24.91 1.52 -3.18
CA PHE A 329 23.48 1.34 -3.34
C PHE A 329 22.78 2.68 -3.56
N GLU A 330 21.65 2.64 -4.23
CA GLU A 330 20.79 3.79 -4.46
C GLU A 330 19.34 3.45 -4.08
N MET A 331 18.65 4.38 -3.44
CA MET A 331 17.22 4.28 -3.17
C MET A 331 16.56 5.66 -3.20
N THR A 332 15.25 5.68 -3.37
CA THR A 332 14.44 6.90 -3.33
C THR A 332 13.51 6.85 -2.12
N LEU A 333 13.54 7.89 -1.28
CA LEU A 333 12.76 7.96 -0.04
C LEU A 333 11.69 9.04 -0.12
N PRO A 334 10.40 8.70 0.08
CA PRO A 334 9.29 9.65 -0.05
C PRO A 334 8.96 10.41 1.23
N TYR A 335 9.54 10.03 2.37
CA TYR A 335 9.30 10.69 3.65
C TYR A 335 10.53 11.48 4.08
N SER A 336 10.32 12.73 4.48
CA SER A 336 11.36 13.58 5.07
C SER A 336 11.45 13.36 6.58
N THR A 337 12.58 13.74 7.17
CA THR A 337 12.79 13.75 8.62
C THR A 337 12.96 15.16 9.17
N THR A 338 13.24 16.15 8.30
CA THR A 338 13.47 17.55 8.65
C THR A 338 12.85 18.48 7.61
N GLY A 339 12.84 19.79 7.88
CA GLY A 339 12.49 20.82 6.89
C GLY A 339 11.00 21.15 6.79
N TYR A 340 10.11 20.51 7.53
CA TYR A 340 8.65 20.68 7.41
C TYR A 340 8.15 22.14 7.53
N ASP A 341 8.78 22.94 8.38
CA ASP A 341 8.34 24.32 8.65
C ASP A 341 8.49 25.24 7.43
N GLU A 342 9.41 24.93 6.52
CA GLU A 342 9.69 25.74 5.32
C GLU A 342 8.78 25.34 4.15
N PHE A 343 8.17 24.16 4.20
CA PHE A 343 7.37 23.55 3.13
C PHE A 343 5.91 23.32 3.53
N GLY A 344 5.33 24.27 4.25
CA GLY A 344 3.93 24.25 4.65
C GLY A 344 2.99 24.95 3.65
N PRO A 345 1.67 24.95 3.94
CA PRO A 345 0.64 25.54 3.05
C PRO A 345 0.83 27.02 2.76
N GLU A 346 1.43 27.76 3.66
CA GLU A 346 1.75 29.18 3.48
C GLU A 346 2.80 29.41 2.37
N ASN A 347 3.58 28.38 2.05
CA ASN A 347 4.57 28.38 0.97
C ASN A 347 4.11 27.57 -0.25
N GLY A 348 2.84 27.11 -0.27
CA GLY A 348 2.24 26.40 -1.41
C GLY A 348 2.46 24.89 -1.44
N TYR A 349 2.91 24.33 -0.34
CA TYR A 349 3.14 22.89 -0.20
C TYR A 349 2.02 22.20 0.58
N THR A 350 2.07 20.89 0.64
CA THR A 350 1.08 20.07 1.31
C THR A 350 1.10 20.29 2.82
N ASN A 351 -0.08 20.39 3.42
CA ASN A 351 -0.22 20.30 4.87
C ASN A 351 -0.18 18.83 5.29
N THR A 352 1.01 18.31 5.58
CA THR A 352 1.15 16.95 6.07
C THR A 352 0.93 16.88 7.57
N SER A 353 0.04 15.97 8.02
CA SER A 353 -0.12 15.61 9.42
C SER A 353 0.68 14.35 9.81
N VAL A 354 1.51 13.87 8.89
CA VAL A 354 2.35 12.68 9.07
C VAL A 354 3.81 13.12 9.02
N GLN A 355 4.54 12.92 10.12
CA GLN A 355 5.92 13.39 10.26
C GLN A 355 6.79 12.31 10.90
N ALA A 356 8.08 12.29 10.55
CA ALA A 356 9.04 11.38 11.15
C ALA A 356 9.28 11.72 12.64
N THR A 357 9.43 10.68 13.45
CA THR A 357 9.80 10.82 14.87
C THR A 357 11.31 10.85 15.09
N GLY A 358 12.10 10.53 14.05
CA GLY A 358 13.55 10.47 14.10
C GLY A 358 14.17 10.43 12.71
N GLN A 359 15.47 10.15 12.64
CA GLN A 359 16.22 9.98 11.40
C GLN A 359 15.94 8.63 10.76
N TYR A 360 16.23 8.50 9.46
CA TYR A 360 16.31 7.17 8.85
C TYR A 360 17.47 6.38 9.45
N THR A 361 17.20 5.10 9.74
CA THR A 361 18.21 4.12 10.11
C THR A 361 18.46 3.20 8.92
N PHE A 362 19.72 3.11 8.50
CA PHE A 362 20.17 2.21 7.43
C PHE A 362 20.84 1.00 8.07
N THR A 363 20.40 -0.20 7.69
CA THR A 363 20.87 -1.46 8.27
C THR A 363 21.17 -2.45 7.15
N THR A 364 22.30 -3.17 7.28
CA THR A 364 22.68 -4.27 6.39
C THR A 364 22.13 -5.60 6.86
N SER A 365 21.86 -6.53 5.95
CA SER A 365 21.25 -7.82 6.26
C SER A 365 22.19 -8.80 6.99
N ASP A 366 23.48 -8.82 6.61
CA ASP A 366 24.45 -9.85 7.05
C ASP A 366 25.20 -9.46 8.34
N ASP A 367 25.49 -8.18 8.51
CA ASP A 367 26.07 -7.63 9.73
C ASP A 367 25.20 -6.44 10.16
N PRO A 368 24.43 -6.50 11.25
CA PRO A 368 23.49 -5.47 11.63
C PRO A 368 24.19 -4.17 12.09
N ALA A 369 25.10 -3.71 11.26
CA ALA A 369 25.71 -2.40 11.38
C ALA A 369 24.70 -1.34 10.98
N THR A 370 24.49 -0.32 11.81
CA THR A 370 23.52 0.75 11.58
C THR A 370 24.17 2.09 11.45
N THR A 371 23.73 2.89 10.47
CA THR A 371 24.03 4.32 10.39
C THR A 371 22.75 5.12 10.23
N GLN A 372 22.77 6.40 10.54
CA GLN A 372 21.60 7.26 10.49
C GLN A 372 21.84 8.47 9.59
N ALA A 373 20.81 8.91 8.90
CA ALA A 373 20.83 10.14 8.12
C ALA A 373 19.48 10.85 8.15
N ASP A 374 19.53 12.17 8.06
CA ASP A 374 18.36 13.01 7.83
C ASP A 374 18.06 13.10 6.34
N VAL A 375 16.77 13.20 6.04
CA VAL A 375 16.23 13.50 4.71
C VAL A 375 15.46 14.82 4.82
N ASP A 376 15.87 15.83 4.06
CA ASP A 376 15.23 17.14 4.09
C ASP A 376 13.98 17.19 3.21
N GLU A 377 12.97 17.93 3.64
CA GLU A 377 11.73 18.10 2.88
C GLU A 377 11.97 18.70 1.50
N ALA A 378 12.97 19.61 1.36
CA ALA A 378 13.37 20.16 0.07
C ALA A 378 13.80 19.08 -0.94
N GLN A 379 14.46 18.02 -0.47
CA GLN A 379 14.88 16.90 -1.32
C GLN A 379 13.66 16.04 -1.73
N VAL A 380 12.75 15.76 -0.79
CA VAL A 380 11.56 14.97 -1.05
C VAL A 380 10.63 15.65 -2.05
N VAL A 381 10.43 16.96 -1.95
CA VAL A 381 9.54 17.71 -2.87
C VAL A 381 10.25 18.19 -4.14
N GLY A 382 11.53 17.85 -4.33
CA GLY A 382 12.29 18.14 -5.55
C GLY A 382 12.72 19.60 -5.71
N VAL A 383 12.86 20.34 -4.62
CA VAL A 383 13.44 21.69 -4.62
C VAL A 383 14.95 21.65 -4.52
N ASP A 384 15.49 20.65 -3.84
CA ASP A 384 16.91 20.34 -3.75
C ASP A 384 17.16 18.96 -4.39
N ASP A 385 17.95 18.94 -5.47
CA ASP A 385 18.31 17.71 -6.20
C ASP A 385 19.58 17.03 -5.61
N SER A 386 20.12 17.53 -4.49
CA SER A 386 21.30 16.92 -3.88
C SER A 386 20.93 15.58 -3.23
N ALA A 387 21.76 14.55 -3.47
CA ALA A 387 21.56 13.26 -2.85
C ALA A 387 21.93 13.27 -1.34
N VAL A 388 21.19 12.52 -0.56
CA VAL A 388 21.56 12.13 0.80
C VAL A 388 22.69 11.11 0.71
N THR A 389 23.82 11.34 1.35
CA THR A 389 24.96 10.42 1.33
C THR A 389 25.01 9.58 2.60
N VAL A 390 25.15 8.25 2.44
CA VAL A 390 25.22 7.29 3.54
C VAL A 390 26.50 6.46 3.41
N ASP A 391 27.33 6.49 4.43
CA ASP A 391 28.56 5.68 4.52
C ASP A 391 28.40 4.59 5.60
N LEU A 392 28.27 3.34 5.16
CA LEU A 392 28.11 2.20 6.07
C LEU A 392 29.40 1.80 6.80
N SER A 393 30.56 2.33 6.38
CA SER A 393 31.80 2.11 7.14
C SER A 393 31.83 2.81 8.49
N GLU A 394 30.97 3.82 8.71
CA GLU A 394 30.79 4.54 9.96
C GLU A 394 29.75 3.87 10.88
N ALA A 395 29.14 2.78 10.42
CA ALA A 395 28.08 2.08 11.13
C ALA A 395 28.56 1.51 12.47
N THR A 396 27.73 1.64 13.49
CA THR A 396 27.98 1.08 14.83
C THR A 396 27.25 -0.24 14.99
N THR A 397 27.99 -1.29 15.36
CA THR A 397 27.35 -2.53 15.80
C THR A 397 26.80 -2.35 17.22
N GLU A 398 25.50 -2.46 17.40
CA GLU A 398 24.93 -2.59 18.74
C GLU A 398 25.39 -3.92 19.34
N GLY A 399 26.14 -3.83 20.46
CA GLY A 399 26.74 -4.95 21.18
C GLY A 399 25.79 -5.60 22.17
#